data_516d4cad9bbb5edc5e27e331bf186fd3
#
_entry.id   516d4cad9bbb5edc5e27e331bf186fd3
#
_cell.length_a   1.000
_cell.length_b   1.000
_cell.length_c   1.000
_cell.angle_alpha   90.00
_cell.angle_beta   90.00
_cell.angle_gamma   90.00
#
_symmetry.space_group_name_H-M   'P 1'
#
loop_
_entity.id
_entity.type
_entity.pdbx_description
1 polymer ?
#
loop_
_entity_poly.entity_id
_entity_poly.type
_entity_poly.pdbx_seq_one_letter_code
_entity_poly.pdbx_strand_id
1 'polypeptide(L)'
;MNEKALKTLEYTKIIDQLTEYASTEMGKQMCRELQPSCDLGTIRQSQTETTDALTRVRMKGSLSFGGVKDVRGSMKRLEIGSSLGIPELLSVSSLLTVAARAQSYGRHEKSEEFPDDSLDERFRALDPLTPVNNEIKRCLPSEDEVSDDASPGLAKVRRSMKIVGGRVHTQLNSILNSSRTYLQDAVITMRDGRYCLPVKAEYKSQVPGMVHDQSSTGSTVFIEPLAIVKLNNELRELEIQEKREIEFVLAALSSQLMPYTDAILSDLSILAELDFI
;
A
#
# COMPACT_ATOMS: atom_id res chain seq x y z
N MET A 1 30.00 -8.76 28.83
CA MET A 1 29.49 -9.24 30.15
C MET A 1 29.35 -10.77 30.07
N ASN A 2 29.50 -11.50 31.21
CA ASN A 2 29.41 -12.97 31.21
C ASN A 2 27.93 -13.38 31.14
N GLU A 3 27.57 -14.39 30.34
CA GLU A 3 26.18 -14.92 30.20
C GLU A 3 25.54 -15.28 31.54
N LYS A 4 26.34 -15.84 32.48
CA LYS A 4 25.87 -16.16 33.83
C LYS A 4 25.41 -14.91 34.59
N ALA A 5 26.11 -13.77 34.42
CA ALA A 5 25.74 -12.51 35.07
C ALA A 5 24.44 -11.95 34.44
N LEU A 6 24.29 -11.99 33.11
CA LEU A 6 23.08 -11.55 32.44
C LEU A 6 21.86 -12.36 32.88
N LYS A 7 22.01 -13.69 33.02
CA LYS A 7 20.94 -14.57 33.51
C LYS A 7 20.59 -14.29 34.98
N THR A 8 21.59 -14.02 35.83
CA THR A 8 21.38 -13.71 37.26
C THR A 8 20.67 -12.36 37.43
N LEU A 9 20.95 -11.40 36.56
CA LEU A 9 20.32 -10.07 36.55
C LEU A 9 19.00 -10.05 35.82
N GLU A 10 18.52 -11.18 35.28
CA GLU A 10 17.29 -11.29 34.49
C GLU A 10 17.27 -10.31 33.29
N TYR A 11 18.43 -10.03 32.69
CA TYR A 11 18.60 -9.04 31.63
C TYR A 11 17.66 -9.27 30.46
N THR A 12 17.40 -10.52 30.09
CA THR A 12 16.47 -10.87 29.00
C THR A 12 15.06 -10.33 29.26
N LYS A 13 14.58 -10.39 30.51
CA LYS A 13 13.25 -9.85 30.84
C LYS A 13 13.18 -8.33 30.67
N ILE A 14 14.29 -7.62 30.96
CA ILE A 14 14.37 -6.17 30.74
C ILE A 14 14.33 -5.87 29.24
N ILE A 15 15.05 -6.63 28.44
CA ILE A 15 15.03 -6.49 26.97
C ILE A 15 13.67 -6.81 26.39
N ASP A 16 12.99 -7.85 26.87
CA ASP A 16 11.64 -8.19 26.42
C ASP A 16 10.66 -7.05 26.71
N GLN A 17 10.69 -6.47 27.90
CA GLN A 17 9.88 -5.31 28.26
C GLN A 17 10.23 -4.08 27.41
N LEU A 18 11.52 -3.78 27.20
CA LEU A 18 11.95 -2.68 26.35
C LEU A 18 11.42 -2.84 24.92
N THR A 19 11.48 -4.06 24.38
CA THR A 19 11.02 -4.38 23.03
C THR A 19 9.51 -4.12 22.84
N GLU A 20 8.69 -4.23 23.90
CA GLU A 20 7.25 -3.92 23.84
C GLU A 20 6.96 -2.44 23.61
N TYR A 21 7.86 -1.54 24.01
CA TYR A 21 7.70 -0.10 23.80
C TYR A 21 8.04 0.35 22.38
N ALA A 22 8.94 -0.35 21.68
CA ALA A 22 9.25 -0.03 20.30
C ALA A 22 8.08 -0.37 19.35
N SER A 23 7.75 0.55 18.44
CA SER A 23 6.65 0.42 17.50
C SER A 23 7.04 -0.27 16.19
N THR A 24 8.30 -0.07 15.76
CA THR A 24 8.82 -0.58 14.49
C THR A 24 9.56 -1.91 14.68
N GLU A 25 9.53 -2.79 13.69
CA GLU A 25 10.31 -4.05 13.78
C GLU A 25 11.82 -3.80 13.86
N MET A 26 12.33 -2.74 13.22
CA MET A 26 13.74 -2.37 13.31
C MET A 26 14.09 -1.84 14.71
N GLY A 27 13.26 -0.97 15.31
CA GLY A 27 13.42 -0.52 16.69
C GLY A 27 13.39 -1.69 17.68
N LYS A 28 12.45 -2.62 17.50
CA LYS A 28 12.38 -3.86 18.29
C LYS A 28 13.63 -4.73 18.13
N GLN A 29 14.17 -4.81 16.92
CA GLN A 29 15.43 -5.52 16.68
C GLN A 29 16.58 -4.84 17.41
N MET A 30 16.69 -3.52 17.36
CA MET A 30 17.70 -2.76 18.09
C MET A 30 17.58 -3.00 19.61
N CYS A 31 16.36 -3.04 20.16
CA CYS A 31 16.14 -3.41 21.57
C CYS A 31 16.68 -4.81 21.88
N ARG A 32 16.37 -5.82 21.04
CA ARG A 32 16.82 -7.21 21.25
C ARG A 32 18.34 -7.37 21.13
N GLU A 33 18.99 -6.56 20.31
CA GLU A 33 20.43 -6.58 20.08
C GLU A 33 21.21 -5.74 21.09
N LEU A 34 20.52 -4.98 21.96
CA LEU A 34 21.15 -4.15 22.97
C LEU A 34 22.00 -5.00 23.92
N GLN A 35 23.26 -4.64 24.05
CA GLN A 35 24.21 -5.30 24.93
C GLN A 35 24.77 -4.30 25.94
N PRO A 36 25.05 -4.73 27.21
CA PRO A 36 25.73 -3.89 28.19
C PRO A 36 27.09 -3.48 27.67
N SER A 37 27.35 -2.17 27.62
CA SER A 37 28.66 -1.59 27.27
C SER A 37 29.49 -1.31 28.48
N CYS A 38 30.83 -1.30 28.31
CA CYS A 38 31.81 -0.80 29.28
C CYS A 38 32.49 0.50 28.81
N ASP A 39 32.15 0.97 27.61
CA ASP A 39 32.66 2.24 27.11
C ASP A 39 31.87 3.42 27.68
N LEU A 40 32.57 4.22 28.47
CA LEU A 40 31.99 5.33 29.21
C LEU A 40 31.42 6.43 28.26
N GLY A 41 32.08 6.63 27.11
CA GLY A 41 31.65 7.59 26.10
C GLY A 41 30.28 7.21 25.53
N THR A 42 30.17 5.98 25.04
CA THR A 42 28.92 5.41 24.48
C THR A 42 27.79 5.42 25.52
N ILE A 43 28.09 5.01 26.78
CA ILE A 43 27.07 4.98 27.84
C ILE A 43 26.54 6.38 28.12
N ARG A 44 27.43 7.39 28.27
CA ARG A 44 26.98 8.77 28.50
C ARG A 44 26.19 9.33 27.38
N GLN A 45 26.61 9.09 26.14
CA GLN A 45 25.87 9.53 24.96
C GLN A 45 24.46 8.96 24.93
N SER A 46 24.30 7.64 25.07
CA SER A 46 22.97 6.99 25.06
C SER A 46 22.10 7.47 26.22
N GLN A 47 22.66 7.71 27.40
CA GLN A 47 21.91 8.26 28.54
C GLN A 47 21.46 9.71 28.28
N THR A 48 22.29 10.52 27.62
CA THR A 48 21.93 11.88 27.21
C THR A 48 20.80 11.84 26.21
N GLU A 49 20.90 11.02 25.17
CA GLU A 49 19.87 10.86 24.14
C GLU A 49 18.52 10.45 24.73
N THR A 50 18.52 9.48 25.65
CA THR A 50 17.29 9.05 26.36
C THR A 50 16.72 10.16 27.25
N THR A 51 17.57 10.94 27.91
CA THR A 51 17.14 12.07 28.76
C THR A 51 16.51 13.18 27.91
N ASP A 52 17.12 13.49 26.76
CA ASP A 52 16.63 14.48 25.82
C ASP A 52 15.29 14.03 25.18
N ALA A 53 15.19 12.74 24.80
CA ALA A 53 13.94 12.15 24.31
C ALA A 53 12.82 12.27 25.36
N LEU A 54 13.09 11.92 26.62
CA LEU A 54 12.12 12.03 27.69
C LEU A 54 11.68 13.49 27.93
N THR A 55 12.62 14.43 27.82
CA THR A 55 12.33 15.87 27.94
C THR A 55 11.40 16.32 26.79
N ARG A 56 11.70 15.90 25.56
CA ARG A 56 10.83 16.19 24.39
C ARG A 56 9.43 15.62 24.56
N VAL A 57 9.33 14.37 25.00
CA VAL A 57 8.02 13.72 25.24
C VAL A 57 7.20 14.46 26.30
N ARG A 58 7.84 14.94 27.38
CA ARG A 58 7.16 15.72 28.43
C ARG A 58 6.65 17.07 27.94
N MET A 59 7.40 17.71 27.03
CA MET A 59 7.08 19.07 26.57
C MET A 59 6.17 19.09 25.33
N LYS A 60 6.36 18.17 24.40
CA LYS A 60 5.65 18.14 23.09
C LYS A 60 4.69 16.96 22.93
N GLY A 61 4.68 16.01 23.88
CA GLY A 61 3.98 14.73 23.74
C GLY A 61 4.80 13.70 22.98
N SER A 62 4.27 12.48 22.89
CA SER A 62 4.94 11.35 22.21
C SER A 62 4.83 11.46 20.69
N LEU A 63 5.89 11.05 19.99
CA LEU A 63 5.90 10.85 18.55
C LEU A 63 5.52 9.38 18.24
N SER A 64 4.61 9.16 17.31
CA SER A 64 4.24 7.82 16.89
C SER A 64 5.02 7.41 15.64
N PHE A 65 5.68 6.26 15.69
CA PHE A 65 6.40 5.63 14.58
C PHE A 65 5.55 4.52 13.91
N GLY A 66 4.29 4.36 14.33
CA GLY A 66 3.37 3.40 13.73
C GLY A 66 3.20 3.59 12.23
N GLY A 67 3.22 2.49 11.48
CA GLY A 67 3.13 2.48 10.02
C GLY A 67 4.48 2.44 9.28
N VAL A 68 5.61 2.59 9.96
CA VAL A 68 6.94 2.37 9.37
C VAL A 68 7.14 0.87 9.18
N LYS A 69 7.25 0.45 7.92
CA LYS A 69 7.56 -0.94 7.52
C LYS A 69 8.99 -1.01 6.98
N ASP A 70 9.61 -2.18 7.05
CA ASP A 70 10.92 -2.40 6.43
C ASP A 70 10.81 -2.37 4.91
N VAL A 71 11.36 -1.35 4.29
CA VAL A 71 11.34 -1.14 2.83
C VAL A 71 12.66 -1.50 2.15
N ARG A 72 13.64 -2.06 2.87
CA ARG A 72 14.97 -2.41 2.31
C ARG A 72 14.89 -3.35 1.13
N GLY A 73 13.96 -4.33 1.17
CA GLY A 73 13.73 -5.24 0.06
C GLY A 73 13.18 -4.52 -1.19
N SER A 74 12.28 -3.57 -0.98
CA SER A 74 11.71 -2.75 -2.06
C SER A 74 12.76 -1.84 -2.69
N MET A 75 13.61 -1.21 -1.87
CA MET A 75 14.71 -0.37 -2.38
C MET A 75 15.71 -1.17 -3.23
N LYS A 76 16.10 -2.36 -2.79
CA LYS A 76 16.96 -3.26 -3.61
C LYS A 76 16.33 -3.64 -4.95
N ARG A 77 15.00 -3.82 -4.99
CA ARG A 77 14.28 -4.09 -6.25
C ARG A 77 14.28 -2.88 -7.18
N LEU A 78 14.15 -1.67 -6.65
CA LEU A 78 14.28 -0.43 -7.45
C LEU A 78 15.67 -0.29 -8.06
N GLU A 79 16.73 -0.56 -7.30
CA GLU A 79 18.13 -0.46 -7.76
C GLU A 79 18.41 -1.38 -8.96
N ILE A 80 17.78 -2.56 -9.01
CA ILE A 80 17.90 -3.50 -10.15
C ILE A 80 16.87 -3.23 -11.26
N GLY A 81 16.17 -2.08 -11.21
CA GLY A 81 15.23 -1.65 -12.24
C GLY A 81 13.86 -2.34 -12.21
N SER A 82 13.47 -3.00 -11.11
CA SER A 82 12.14 -3.59 -10.96
C SER A 82 11.12 -2.56 -10.49
N SER A 83 9.91 -2.60 -11.02
CA SER A 83 8.80 -1.80 -10.51
C SER A 83 8.26 -2.36 -9.20
N LEU A 84 7.81 -1.47 -8.31
CA LEU A 84 7.16 -1.81 -7.05
C LEU A 84 5.66 -2.00 -7.25
N GLY A 85 5.06 -2.88 -6.46
CA GLY A 85 3.62 -3.05 -6.37
C GLY A 85 2.96 -1.98 -5.47
N ILE A 86 1.61 -1.94 -5.49
CA ILE A 86 0.82 -0.98 -4.69
C ILE A 86 1.18 -1.07 -3.20
N PRO A 87 1.22 -2.26 -2.54
CA PRO A 87 1.54 -2.36 -1.12
C PRO A 87 2.95 -1.86 -0.78
N GLU A 88 3.92 -2.04 -1.67
CA GLU A 88 5.31 -1.59 -1.49
C GLU A 88 5.40 -0.06 -1.58
N LEU A 89 4.76 0.54 -2.60
CA LEU A 89 4.70 2.01 -2.76
C LEU A 89 3.99 2.68 -1.58
N LEU A 90 2.90 2.10 -1.09
CA LEU A 90 2.20 2.60 0.09
C LEU A 90 3.02 2.45 1.38
N SER A 91 3.85 1.40 1.49
CA SER A 91 4.78 1.24 2.61
C SER A 91 5.85 2.33 2.60
N VAL A 92 6.39 2.68 1.43
CA VAL A 92 7.31 3.82 1.27
C VAL A 92 6.59 5.14 1.60
N SER A 93 5.39 5.35 1.09
CA SER A 93 4.58 6.56 1.39
C SER A 93 4.30 6.72 2.88
N SER A 94 4.03 5.60 3.59
CA SER A 94 3.83 5.59 5.04
C SER A 94 5.11 6.01 5.78
N LEU A 95 6.27 5.45 5.41
CA LEU A 95 7.57 5.82 5.95
C LEU A 95 7.83 7.32 5.76
N LEU A 96 7.69 7.85 4.55
CA LEU A 96 7.90 9.27 4.24
C LEU A 96 6.93 10.19 5.00
N THR A 97 5.71 9.70 5.26
CA THR A 97 4.72 10.43 6.06
C THR A 97 5.14 10.50 7.53
N VAL A 98 5.69 9.42 8.06
CA VAL A 98 6.25 9.41 9.42
C VAL A 98 7.50 10.28 9.50
N ALA A 99 8.38 10.23 8.49
CA ALA A 99 9.55 11.11 8.40
C ALA A 99 9.16 12.60 8.41
N ALA A 100 8.10 12.99 7.66
CA ALA A 100 7.57 14.36 7.68
C ALA A 100 7.07 14.78 9.07
N ARG A 101 6.35 13.88 9.77
CA ARG A 101 5.89 14.14 11.13
C ARG A 101 7.05 14.26 12.11
N ALA A 102 8.03 13.36 12.02
CA ALA A 102 9.21 13.38 12.87
C ALA A 102 10.04 14.63 12.62
N GLN A 103 10.29 15.01 11.36
CA GLN A 103 10.99 16.25 11.03
C GLN A 103 10.27 17.48 11.59
N SER A 104 8.93 17.52 11.48
CA SER A 104 8.12 18.61 12.03
C SER A 104 8.16 18.65 13.55
N TYR A 105 8.12 17.47 14.20
CA TYR A 105 8.25 17.33 15.66
C TYR A 105 9.64 17.82 16.15
N GLY A 106 10.69 17.55 15.38
CA GLY A 106 12.06 18.03 15.67
C GLY A 106 12.23 19.53 15.57
N ARG A 107 11.40 20.20 14.74
CA ARG A 107 11.51 21.66 14.59
C ARG A 107 11.10 22.39 15.85
N HIS A 108 11.96 23.29 16.32
CA HIS A 108 11.66 24.24 17.37
C HIS A 108 12.47 25.51 17.16
N GLU A 109 11.94 26.64 17.62
CA GLU A 109 12.73 27.87 17.70
C GLU A 109 13.66 27.75 18.89
N LYS A 110 14.95 28.07 18.68
CA LYS A 110 15.94 28.10 19.75
C LYS A 110 15.52 29.12 20.78
N SER A 111 15.28 28.69 22.01
CA SER A 111 15.00 29.55 23.14
C SER A 111 15.72 29.01 24.37
N GLU A 112 15.77 29.80 25.44
CA GLU A 112 16.31 29.35 26.73
C GLU A 112 15.54 28.12 27.27
N GLU A 113 14.24 28.00 26.91
CA GLU A 113 13.40 26.86 27.30
C GLU A 113 13.60 25.62 26.42
N PHE A 114 14.11 25.81 25.15
CA PHE A 114 14.37 24.75 24.20
C PHE A 114 15.75 24.91 23.56
N PRO A 115 16.83 24.55 24.25
CA PRO A 115 18.17 24.51 23.66
C PRO A 115 18.24 23.34 22.65
N ASP A 116 19.17 23.41 21.72
CA ASP A 116 19.53 22.27 20.88
C ASP A 116 19.93 21.08 21.79
N ASP A 117 19.43 19.89 21.43
CA ASP A 117 19.72 18.66 22.16
C ASP A 117 20.39 17.60 21.24
N SER A 118 20.73 16.44 21.82
CA SER A 118 21.45 15.38 21.11
C SER A 118 20.68 14.74 19.96
N LEU A 119 19.36 14.96 19.85
CA LEU A 119 18.49 14.36 18.83
C LEU A 119 18.23 15.28 17.65
N ASP A 120 18.53 16.56 17.76
CA ASP A 120 18.23 17.56 16.73
C ASP A 120 18.81 17.22 15.36
N GLU A 121 20.03 16.70 15.32
CA GLU A 121 20.68 16.32 14.08
C GLU A 121 19.94 15.20 13.36
N ARG A 122 19.43 14.20 14.10
CA ARG A 122 18.62 13.10 13.54
C ARG A 122 17.33 13.64 12.92
N PHE A 123 16.61 14.50 13.62
CA PHE A 123 15.38 15.08 13.09
C PHE A 123 15.61 15.96 11.86
N ARG A 124 16.72 16.70 11.82
CA ARG A 124 17.09 17.54 10.67
C ARG A 124 17.55 16.74 9.45
N ALA A 125 18.15 15.58 9.68
CA ALA A 125 18.66 14.70 8.62
C ALA A 125 17.53 13.95 7.85
N LEU A 126 16.31 13.94 8.38
CA LEU A 126 15.16 13.32 7.69
C LEU A 126 14.80 14.09 6.42
N ASP A 127 14.61 13.38 5.32
CA ASP A 127 14.14 13.91 4.03
C ASP A 127 12.80 13.30 3.64
N PRO A 128 11.66 13.92 4.00
CA PRO A 128 10.34 13.36 3.77
C PRO A 128 9.92 13.29 2.30
N LEU A 129 10.73 13.72 1.36
CA LEU A 129 10.46 13.67 -0.09
C LEU A 129 9.00 14.06 -0.42
N THR A 130 8.52 15.14 0.18
CA THR A 130 7.11 15.56 0.15
C THR A 130 6.47 15.54 -1.24
N PRO A 131 7.12 16.02 -2.32
CA PRO A 131 6.53 15.98 -3.66
C PRO A 131 6.25 14.56 -4.15
N VAL A 132 7.21 13.65 -3.96
CA VAL A 132 7.09 12.23 -4.38
C VAL A 132 6.04 11.51 -3.53
N ASN A 133 6.03 11.74 -2.22
CA ASN A 133 5.04 11.16 -1.31
C ASN A 133 3.62 11.61 -1.66
N ASN A 134 3.42 12.89 -1.99
CA ASN A 134 2.11 13.40 -2.41
C ASN A 134 1.66 12.78 -3.73
N GLU A 135 2.58 12.55 -4.67
CA GLU A 135 2.27 11.90 -5.94
C GLU A 135 1.86 10.44 -5.74
N ILE A 136 2.54 9.69 -4.86
CA ILE A 136 2.13 8.33 -4.50
C ILE A 136 0.70 8.34 -3.92
N LYS A 137 0.41 9.22 -2.96
CA LYS A 137 -0.92 9.34 -2.34
C LYS A 137 -2.01 9.74 -3.32
N ARG A 138 -1.69 10.60 -4.28
CA ARG A 138 -2.61 11.01 -5.35
C ARG A 138 -2.99 9.83 -6.24
N CYS A 139 -1.99 9.03 -6.62
CA CYS A 139 -2.19 7.89 -7.51
C CYS A 139 -2.79 6.66 -6.80
N LEU A 140 -2.44 6.44 -5.54
CA LEU A 140 -2.76 5.23 -4.77
C LEU A 140 -3.50 5.60 -3.47
N PRO A 141 -4.82 5.78 -3.50
CA PRO A 141 -5.60 6.13 -2.31
C PRO A 141 -5.73 4.96 -1.31
N SER A 142 -5.65 3.71 -1.77
CA SER A 142 -5.70 2.50 -0.94
C SER A 142 -4.91 1.34 -1.56
N GLU A 143 -4.80 0.22 -0.84
CA GLU A 143 -4.13 -1.00 -1.33
C GLU A 143 -4.84 -1.64 -2.52
N ASP A 144 -6.15 -1.42 -2.67
CA ASP A 144 -7.00 -2.04 -3.68
C ASP A 144 -7.35 -1.09 -4.83
N GLU A 145 -6.92 0.18 -4.76
CA GLU A 145 -7.37 1.20 -5.70
C GLU A 145 -6.21 2.04 -6.27
N VAL A 146 -6.25 2.17 -7.60
CA VAL A 146 -5.47 3.19 -8.33
C VAL A 146 -6.43 4.27 -8.80
N SER A 147 -6.15 5.53 -8.47
CA SER A 147 -7.00 6.67 -8.82
C SER A 147 -7.20 6.80 -10.33
N ASP A 148 -8.40 7.17 -10.75
CA ASP A 148 -8.67 7.50 -12.17
C ASP A 148 -7.75 8.60 -12.69
N ASP A 149 -7.37 9.54 -11.81
CA ASP A 149 -6.49 10.67 -12.12
C ASP A 149 -5.01 10.31 -12.09
N ALA A 150 -4.64 9.05 -11.81
CA ALA A 150 -3.24 8.62 -11.78
C ALA A 150 -2.57 8.78 -13.14
N SER A 151 -3.29 8.55 -14.25
CA SER A 151 -2.83 8.89 -15.59
C SER A 151 -4.00 9.27 -16.52
N PRO A 152 -3.74 10.12 -17.53
CA PRO A 152 -4.76 10.40 -18.57
C PRO A 152 -5.19 9.15 -19.33
N GLY A 153 -4.30 8.17 -19.52
CA GLY A 153 -4.57 6.89 -20.14
C GLY A 153 -5.58 6.08 -19.34
N LEU A 154 -5.34 5.91 -18.04
CA LEU A 154 -6.24 5.19 -17.14
C LEU A 154 -7.63 5.83 -17.08
N ALA A 155 -7.69 7.16 -16.92
CA ALA A 155 -8.96 7.90 -16.94
C ALA A 155 -9.75 7.66 -18.23
N LYS A 156 -9.06 7.67 -19.39
CA LYS A 156 -9.68 7.41 -20.70
C LYS A 156 -10.23 5.99 -20.79
N VAL A 157 -9.43 5.00 -20.42
CA VAL A 157 -9.82 3.58 -20.49
C VAL A 157 -11.02 3.32 -19.59
N ARG A 158 -11.01 3.76 -18.34
CA ARG A 158 -12.13 3.57 -17.39
C ARG A 158 -13.41 4.27 -17.85
N ARG A 159 -13.28 5.46 -18.45
CA ARG A 159 -14.44 6.14 -19.06
C ARG A 159 -15.02 5.31 -20.20
N SER A 160 -14.18 4.74 -21.07
CA SER A 160 -14.61 3.87 -22.16
C SER A 160 -15.29 2.60 -21.61
N MET A 161 -14.76 1.99 -20.57
CA MET A 161 -15.37 0.83 -19.90
C MET A 161 -16.78 1.16 -19.38
N LYS A 162 -16.97 2.31 -18.73
CA LYS A 162 -18.29 2.77 -18.26
C LYS A 162 -19.28 2.93 -19.43
N ILE A 163 -18.84 3.51 -20.54
CA ILE A 163 -19.70 3.70 -21.73
C ILE A 163 -20.09 2.36 -22.34
N VAL A 164 -19.12 1.46 -22.55
CA VAL A 164 -19.37 0.15 -23.18
C VAL A 164 -20.23 -0.72 -22.25
N GLY A 165 -19.93 -0.73 -20.94
CA GLY A 165 -20.75 -1.41 -19.93
C GLY A 165 -22.20 -0.92 -19.93
N GLY A 166 -22.42 0.40 -20.01
CA GLY A 166 -23.75 0.97 -20.15
C GLY A 166 -24.50 0.48 -21.42
N ARG A 167 -23.78 0.36 -22.54
CA ARG A 167 -24.38 -0.19 -23.81
C ARG A 167 -24.73 -1.67 -23.65
N VAL A 168 -23.86 -2.46 -23.00
CA VAL A 168 -24.15 -3.88 -22.71
C VAL A 168 -25.43 -4.00 -21.90
N HIS A 169 -25.55 -3.26 -20.81
CA HIS A 169 -26.73 -3.28 -19.93
C HIS A 169 -27.98 -2.86 -20.67
N THR A 170 -27.91 -1.82 -21.52
CA THR A 170 -29.07 -1.37 -22.33
C THR A 170 -29.53 -2.45 -23.30
N GLN A 171 -28.61 -3.08 -24.02
CA GLN A 171 -28.96 -4.15 -24.99
C GLN A 171 -29.48 -5.40 -24.25
N LEU A 172 -28.86 -5.80 -23.15
CA LEU A 172 -29.32 -6.95 -22.37
C LEU A 172 -30.72 -6.73 -21.79
N ASN A 173 -31.02 -5.54 -21.27
CA ASN A 173 -32.36 -5.21 -20.79
C ASN A 173 -33.41 -5.26 -21.91
N SER A 174 -33.06 -4.85 -23.11
CA SER A 174 -33.96 -5.00 -24.27
C SER A 174 -34.24 -6.48 -24.56
N ILE A 175 -33.21 -7.34 -24.53
CA ILE A 175 -33.36 -8.79 -24.76
C ILE A 175 -34.13 -9.44 -23.59
N LEU A 176 -33.87 -9.07 -22.36
CA LEU A 176 -34.60 -9.53 -21.15
C LEU A 176 -36.10 -9.29 -21.32
N ASN A 177 -36.47 -8.10 -21.75
CA ASN A 177 -37.90 -7.73 -21.94
C ASN A 177 -38.58 -8.49 -23.10
N SER A 178 -37.87 -8.69 -24.21
CA SER A 178 -38.40 -9.40 -25.36
C SER A 178 -38.42 -10.94 -25.23
N SER A 179 -37.52 -11.49 -24.41
CA SER A 179 -37.31 -12.94 -24.28
C SER A 179 -37.67 -13.49 -22.92
N ARG A 180 -38.45 -12.77 -22.11
CA ARG A 180 -38.72 -13.06 -20.70
C ARG A 180 -39.27 -14.48 -20.44
N THR A 181 -40.05 -15.04 -21.38
CA THR A 181 -40.60 -16.40 -21.25
C THR A 181 -39.56 -17.50 -21.35
N TYR A 182 -38.45 -17.25 -22.03
CA TYR A 182 -37.36 -18.19 -22.25
C TYR A 182 -36.35 -18.19 -21.13
N LEU A 183 -36.37 -17.16 -20.27
CA LEU A 183 -35.37 -16.99 -19.18
C LEU A 183 -35.81 -17.75 -17.95
N GLN A 184 -34.82 -18.30 -17.21
CA GLN A 184 -35.01 -18.86 -15.89
C GLN A 184 -35.32 -17.75 -14.90
N ASP A 185 -34.50 -16.69 -14.93
CA ASP A 185 -34.63 -15.47 -14.13
C ASP A 185 -34.40 -14.26 -15.02
N ALA A 186 -35.12 -13.16 -14.76
CA ALA A 186 -34.95 -11.92 -15.48
C ALA A 186 -33.79 -11.07 -14.92
N VAL A 187 -32.58 -11.66 -14.88
CA VAL A 187 -31.38 -11.03 -14.37
C VAL A 187 -30.22 -11.11 -15.36
N ILE A 188 -29.34 -10.10 -15.31
CA ILE A 188 -28.09 -10.12 -16.05
C ILE A 188 -27.07 -10.79 -15.15
N THR A 189 -26.33 -11.76 -15.67
CA THR A 189 -25.29 -12.50 -14.94
C THR A 189 -23.93 -12.36 -15.60
N MET A 190 -22.87 -12.63 -14.87
CA MET A 190 -21.52 -12.75 -15.42
C MET A 190 -21.05 -14.21 -15.35
N ARG A 191 -20.45 -14.70 -16.45
CA ARG A 191 -19.77 -16.00 -16.52
C ARG A 191 -18.49 -15.81 -17.33
N ASP A 192 -17.38 -16.27 -16.77
CA ASP A 192 -16.03 -16.14 -17.36
C ASP A 192 -15.68 -14.71 -17.82
N GLY A 193 -16.11 -13.71 -17.05
CA GLY A 193 -15.89 -12.29 -17.36
C GLY A 193 -16.77 -11.76 -18.50
N ARG A 194 -17.85 -12.47 -18.87
CA ARG A 194 -18.79 -12.08 -19.92
C ARG A 194 -20.20 -11.93 -19.37
N TYR A 195 -20.89 -10.91 -19.85
CA TYR A 195 -22.30 -10.71 -19.53
C TYR A 195 -23.15 -11.75 -20.27
N CYS A 196 -23.97 -12.47 -19.52
CA CYS A 196 -24.82 -13.56 -20.01
C CYS A 196 -26.25 -13.45 -19.45
N LEU A 197 -27.17 -14.15 -20.09
CA LEU A 197 -28.55 -14.33 -19.64
C LEU A 197 -28.79 -15.79 -19.22
N PRO A 198 -29.47 -16.03 -18.09
CA PRO A 198 -29.84 -17.38 -17.64
C PRO A 198 -31.08 -17.83 -18.44
N VAL A 199 -30.88 -18.70 -19.39
CA VAL A 199 -31.94 -19.26 -20.28
C VAL A 199 -32.32 -20.67 -19.82
N LYS A 200 -33.60 -20.99 -19.80
CA LYS A 200 -34.06 -22.38 -19.54
C LYS A 200 -33.51 -23.30 -20.63
N ALA A 201 -32.98 -24.45 -20.27
CA ALA A 201 -32.32 -25.36 -21.22
C ALA A 201 -33.20 -25.75 -22.43
N GLU A 202 -34.50 -25.87 -22.20
CA GLU A 202 -35.50 -26.20 -23.26
C GLU A 202 -35.66 -25.09 -24.31
N TYR A 203 -35.33 -23.84 -23.95
CA TYR A 203 -35.42 -22.66 -24.87
C TYR A 203 -34.07 -22.19 -25.40
N LYS A 204 -32.99 -22.99 -25.22
CA LYS A 204 -31.64 -22.66 -25.69
C LYS A 204 -31.60 -22.19 -27.16
N SER A 205 -32.41 -22.84 -28.04
CA SER A 205 -32.46 -22.50 -29.48
C SER A 205 -33.19 -21.20 -29.77
N GLN A 206 -33.97 -20.66 -28.84
CA GLN A 206 -34.78 -19.43 -29.03
C GLN A 206 -33.98 -18.17 -28.70
N VAL A 207 -32.84 -18.28 -28.03
CA VAL A 207 -31.94 -17.18 -27.68
C VAL A 207 -30.62 -17.40 -28.44
N PRO A 208 -30.44 -16.79 -29.63
CA PRO A 208 -29.21 -16.95 -30.39
C PRO A 208 -28.00 -16.39 -29.62
N GLY A 209 -27.00 -17.22 -29.34
CA GLY A 209 -25.83 -16.82 -28.58
C GLY A 209 -24.84 -17.94 -28.30
N MET A 210 -23.80 -17.62 -27.55
CA MET A 210 -22.79 -18.57 -27.13
C MET A 210 -23.09 -19.02 -25.69
N VAL A 211 -23.05 -20.34 -25.44
CA VAL A 211 -23.17 -20.91 -24.09
C VAL A 211 -21.81 -20.83 -23.40
N HIS A 212 -21.74 -20.18 -22.25
CA HIS A 212 -20.53 -20.10 -21.43
C HIS A 212 -20.56 -21.01 -20.24
N ASP A 213 -21.76 -21.30 -19.70
CA ASP A 213 -21.89 -22.10 -18.49
C ASP A 213 -23.26 -22.79 -18.44
N GLN A 214 -23.39 -23.76 -17.54
CA GLN A 214 -24.65 -24.46 -17.28
C GLN A 214 -24.81 -24.70 -15.78
N SER A 215 -26.03 -24.62 -15.25
CA SER A 215 -26.32 -24.94 -13.87
C SER A 215 -25.99 -26.41 -13.56
N SER A 216 -25.70 -26.71 -12.29
CA SER A 216 -25.39 -28.09 -11.82
C SER A 216 -26.50 -29.10 -12.12
N THR A 217 -27.75 -28.66 -12.17
CA THR A 217 -28.92 -29.47 -12.52
C THR A 217 -29.16 -29.60 -14.03
N GLY A 218 -28.42 -28.84 -14.85
CA GLY A 218 -28.61 -28.81 -16.28
C GLY A 218 -29.85 -28.04 -16.77
N SER A 219 -30.67 -27.51 -15.85
CA SER A 219 -31.94 -26.84 -16.20
C SER A 219 -31.80 -25.43 -16.74
N THR A 220 -30.63 -24.78 -16.50
CA THR A 220 -30.33 -23.40 -16.92
C THR A 220 -29.02 -23.36 -17.70
N VAL A 221 -29.02 -22.71 -18.83
CA VAL A 221 -27.79 -22.40 -19.60
C VAL A 221 -27.55 -20.90 -19.59
N PHE A 222 -26.28 -20.51 -19.37
CA PHE A 222 -25.89 -19.11 -19.41
C PHE A 222 -25.39 -18.74 -20.79
N ILE A 223 -26.22 -17.95 -21.50
CA ILE A 223 -26.01 -17.59 -22.91
C ILE A 223 -25.53 -16.15 -23.00
N GLU A 224 -24.45 -15.93 -23.73
CA GLU A 224 -24.04 -14.63 -24.24
C GLU A 224 -24.76 -14.39 -25.54
N PRO A 225 -25.74 -13.47 -25.60
CA PRO A 225 -26.47 -13.19 -26.85
C PRO A 225 -25.56 -12.65 -27.96
N LEU A 226 -25.75 -13.07 -29.17
CA LEU A 226 -24.95 -12.61 -30.32
C LEU A 226 -24.89 -11.09 -30.45
N ALA A 227 -25.97 -10.40 -30.05
CA ALA A 227 -26.05 -8.94 -30.08
C ALA A 227 -25.02 -8.23 -29.22
N ILE A 228 -24.53 -8.88 -28.13
CA ILE A 228 -23.59 -8.25 -27.21
C ILE A 228 -22.16 -8.81 -27.29
N VAL A 229 -21.91 -9.84 -28.13
CA VAL A 229 -20.57 -10.46 -28.27
C VAL A 229 -19.49 -9.42 -28.56
N LYS A 230 -19.76 -8.47 -29.47
CA LYS A 230 -18.80 -7.41 -29.80
C LYS A 230 -18.51 -6.49 -28.58
N LEU A 231 -19.54 -6.13 -27.82
CA LEU A 231 -19.40 -5.27 -26.65
C LEU A 231 -18.67 -5.99 -25.52
N ASN A 232 -18.93 -7.28 -25.31
CA ASN A 232 -18.18 -8.08 -24.34
C ASN A 232 -16.70 -8.21 -24.73
N ASN A 233 -16.39 -8.36 -26.02
CA ASN A 233 -15.03 -8.36 -26.52
C ASN A 233 -14.35 -7.00 -26.30
N GLU A 234 -15.04 -5.90 -26.61
CA GLU A 234 -14.54 -4.54 -26.37
C GLU A 234 -14.26 -4.28 -24.88
N LEU A 235 -15.16 -4.72 -23.98
CA LEU A 235 -14.92 -4.65 -22.55
C LEU A 235 -13.67 -5.44 -22.15
N ARG A 236 -13.50 -6.64 -22.67
CA ARG A 236 -12.32 -7.46 -22.35
C ARG A 236 -11.02 -6.83 -22.82
N GLU A 237 -11.02 -6.20 -23.99
CA GLU A 237 -9.87 -5.44 -24.49
C GLU A 237 -9.57 -4.23 -23.59
N LEU A 238 -10.60 -3.51 -23.14
CA LEU A 238 -10.45 -2.38 -22.21
C LEU A 238 -9.93 -2.82 -20.84
N GLU A 239 -10.36 -3.97 -20.30
CA GLU A 239 -9.82 -4.54 -19.06
C GLU A 239 -8.32 -4.85 -19.18
N ILE A 240 -7.88 -5.36 -20.33
CA ILE A 240 -6.47 -5.60 -20.58
C ILE A 240 -5.70 -4.27 -20.68
N GLN A 241 -6.28 -3.27 -21.31
CA GLN A 241 -5.69 -1.92 -21.39
C GLN A 241 -5.62 -1.27 -20.01
N GLU A 242 -6.64 -1.40 -19.17
CA GLU A 242 -6.64 -0.90 -17.80
C GLU A 242 -5.48 -1.48 -16.99
N LYS A 243 -5.26 -2.80 -17.05
CA LYS A 243 -4.13 -3.45 -16.36
C LYS A 243 -2.79 -2.88 -16.83
N ARG A 244 -2.60 -2.68 -18.13
CA ARG A 244 -1.38 -2.08 -18.68
C ARG A 244 -1.17 -0.63 -18.22
N GLU A 245 -2.25 0.17 -18.17
CA GLU A 245 -2.18 1.54 -17.67
C GLU A 245 -1.82 1.58 -16.18
N ILE A 246 -2.37 0.66 -15.37
CA ILE A 246 -2.00 0.52 -13.95
C ILE A 246 -0.51 0.15 -13.82
N GLU A 247 -0.03 -0.84 -14.58
CA GLU A 247 1.38 -1.21 -14.60
C GLU A 247 2.28 -0.02 -14.99
N PHE A 248 1.86 0.79 -15.96
CA PHE A 248 2.55 2.00 -16.37
C PHE A 248 2.61 3.03 -15.24
N VAL A 249 1.51 3.26 -14.52
CA VAL A 249 1.48 4.18 -13.35
C VAL A 249 2.45 3.70 -12.27
N LEU A 250 2.42 2.40 -11.92
CA LEU A 250 3.31 1.83 -10.90
C LEU A 250 4.78 1.93 -11.31
N ALA A 251 5.09 1.69 -12.58
CA ALA A 251 6.45 1.84 -13.12
C ALA A 251 6.92 3.31 -13.08
N ALA A 252 6.04 4.26 -13.40
CA ALA A 252 6.36 5.69 -13.34
C ALA A 252 6.65 6.15 -11.90
N LEU A 253 5.83 5.75 -10.91
CA LEU A 253 6.07 6.02 -9.50
C LEU A 253 7.37 5.38 -9.00
N SER A 254 7.64 4.15 -9.40
CA SER A 254 8.88 3.44 -9.07
C SER A 254 10.10 4.16 -9.62
N SER A 255 10.03 4.62 -10.87
CA SER A 255 11.10 5.40 -11.51
C SER A 255 11.36 6.73 -10.81
N GLN A 256 10.32 7.40 -10.29
CA GLN A 256 10.46 8.62 -9.51
C GLN A 256 11.15 8.40 -8.16
N LEU A 257 10.96 7.23 -7.54
CA LEU A 257 11.59 6.87 -6.26
C LEU A 257 13.05 6.45 -6.42
N MET A 258 13.44 5.89 -7.56
CA MET A 258 14.77 5.33 -7.79
C MET A 258 15.93 6.26 -7.40
N PRO A 259 15.93 7.57 -7.72
CA PRO A 259 17.02 8.47 -7.33
C PRO A 259 17.14 8.70 -5.83
N TYR A 260 16.15 8.31 -5.04
CA TYR A 260 16.04 8.60 -3.61
C TYR A 260 16.17 7.37 -2.72
N THR A 261 16.61 6.24 -3.27
CA THR A 261 16.74 4.97 -2.52
C THR A 261 17.60 5.13 -1.27
N ASP A 262 18.74 5.79 -1.37
CA ASP A 262 19.64 6.05 -0.24
C ASP A 262 19.01 6.96 0.82
N ALA A 263 18.32 8.01 0.41
CA ALA A 263 17.62 8.92 1.32
C ALA A 263 16.50 8.18 2.07
N ILE A 264 15.71 7.33 1.39
CA ILE A 264 14.66 6.54 2.01
C ILE A 264 15.23 5.52 3.01
N LEU A 265 16.36 4.89 2.69
CA LEU A 265 17.06 3.97 3.60
C LEU A 265 17.64 4.70 4.81
N SER A 266 18.16 5.91 4.62
CA SER A 266 18.62 6.77 5.71
C SER A 266 17.46 7.16 6.63
N ASP A 267 16.34 7.60 6.08
CA ASP A 267 15.13 7.91 6.86
C ASP A 267 14.64 6.71 7.66
N LEU A 268 14.62 5.52 7.05
CA LEU A 268 14.25 4.28 7.73
C LEU A 268 15.15 4.00 8.94
N SER A 269 16.47 4.18 8.78
CA SER A 269 17.44 3.98 9.87
C SER A 269 17.23 5.00 10.99
N ILE A 270 17.10 6.28 10.64
CA ILE A 270 16.89 7.36 11.61
C ILE A 270 15.59 7.16 12.38
N LEU A 271 14.50 6.79 11.70
CA LEU A 271 13.22 6.54 12.35
C LEU A 271 13.28 5.34 13.30
N ALA A 272 14.03 4.28 12.94
CA ALA A 272 14.25 3.13 13.81
C ALA A 272 15.09 3.48 15.05
N GLU A 273 16.12 4.32 14.90
CA GLU A 273 16.91 4.84 16.01
C GLU A 273 16.06 5.69 16.95
N LEU A 274 15.25 6.61 16.41
CA LEU A 274 14.36 7.46 17.20
C LEU A 274 13.26 6.66 17.93
N ASP A 275 12.80 5.54 17.36
CA ASP A 275 11.83 4.64 17.99
C ASP A 275 12.47 3.77 19.09
N PHE A 276 13.77 3.53 18.98
CA PHE A 276 14.56 2.79 19.96
C PHE A 276 14.95 3.64 21.18
N ILE A 277 15.26 4.94 21.01
CA ILE A 277 15.70 5.87 22.07
C ILE A 277 14.55 6.19 23.03
#